data_db3ce0e525af0cc67c04072e6a394912
#
_entry.id   db3ce0e525af0cc67c04072e6a394912
#
_cell.length_a   1.000
_cell.length_b   1.000
_cell.length_c   1.000
_cell.angle_alpha   90.00
_cell.angle_beta   90.00
_cell.angle_gamma   90.00
#
_symmetry.space_group_name_H-M   'P 1'
#
loop_
_entity.id
_entity.type
_entity.pdbx_description
1 polymer ?
#
loop_
_entity_poly.entity_id
_entity_poly.type
_entity_poly.pdbx_seq_one_letter_code
_entity_poly.pdbx_strand_id
1 'polypeptide(L)'
;MPSDPPTRPADGLRRAPDADIVAGPSRHPVTVAADEVDAFFTTLGFRAHQTPEIEDALHTFDLLGVPADHPTRSPAHTYYAADGRLLRTHTTSSVLRVLRREPGAARRRILVGGPCYRRTTPGPRFVTQFHQMEAAAVGPEVGLPDAIGTSLALLDEMLGDDHGARLRSRALPYVSPGFCVDVPCAPSGCDGCTLCGGRGFVELVSGGVFTAAVARAAGVPDGSTATSVAVSLERLLAIRHGLADIRPFLSPDPHALAALA
;
A
#
# COMPACT_ATOMS: atom_id res chain seq x y z
N MET A 1 33.88 34.77 16.47
CA MET A 1 33.75 33.32 16.70
C MET A 1 32.27 33.00 16.69
N PRO A 2 31.72 32.31 15.66
CA PRO A 2 30.35 31.86 15.67
C PRO A 2 30.26 30.55 16.45
N SER A 3 29.33 30.49 17.39
CA SER A 3 29.01 29.34 18.23
C SER A 3 28.29 28.30 17.40
N ASP A 4 28.78 27.06 17.42
CA ASP A 4 28.13 25.87 16.85
C ASP A 4 26.71 25.66 17.43
N PRO A 5 25.76 25.26 16.60
CA PRO A 5 24.44 24.86 17.08
C PRO A 5 24.54 23.53 17.85
N PRO A 6 23.73 23.33 18.91
CA PRO A 6 23.78 22.12 19.69
C PRO A 6 23.34 20.91 18.86
N THR A 7 24.22 19.94 18.71
CA THR A 7 23.92 18.60 18.20
C THR A 7 22.95 17.91 19.13
N ARG A 8 21.71 17.74 18.68
CA ARG A 8 20.68 16.94 19.36
C ARG A 8 21.04 15.46 19.19
N PRO A 9 21.15 14.69 20.27
CA PRO A 9 21.44 13.27 20.16
C PRO A 9 20.28 12.54 19.47
N ALA A 10 20.65 11.58 18.61
CA ALA A 10 19.73 10.63 17.97
C ALA A 10 19.24 9.59 19.02
N ASP A 11 18.48 10.03 20.01
CA ASP A 11 17.84 9.19 21.00
C ASP A 11 16.34 9.12 20.71
N GLY A 12 15.96 8.25 19.78
CA GLY A 12 14.58 8.03 19.38
C GLY A 12 14.08 6.60 19.55
N LEU A 13 14.90 5.69 20.06
CA LEU A 13 14.44 4.40 20.56
C LEU A 13 14.30 4.52 22.08
N ARG A 14 13.13 4.91 22.55
CA ARG A 14 12.79 4.69 23.95
C ARG A 14 12.85 3.17 24.16
N ARG A 15 13.92 2.73 24.86
CA ARG A 15 13.97 1.40 25.43
C ARG A 15 12.71 1.25 26.27
N ALA A 16 11.82 0.33 25.88
CA ALA A 16 10.81 -0.17 26.80
C ALA A 16 11.55 -0.75 28.03
N PRO A 17 11.04 -0.58 29.25
CA PRO A 17 11.63 -1.20 30.43
C PRO A 17 11.70 -2.72 30.18
N ASP A 18 12.76 -3.35 30.70
CA ASP A 18 12.98 -4.79 30.65
C ASP A 18 11.75 -5.54 31.19
N ALA A 19 10.76 -5.74 30.33
CA ALA A 19 9.67 -6.66 30.58
C ALA A 19 10.23 -8.04 30.20
N ASP A 20 10.29 -8.94 31.15
CA ASP A 20 10.56 -10.35 30.93
C ASP A 20 9.66 -10.82 29.79
N ILE A 21 10.22 -10.95 28.58
CA ILE A 21 9.49 -11.41 27.41
C ILE A 21 9.31 -12.92 27.56
N VAL A 22 8.35 -13.32 28.38
CA VAL A 22 7.63 -14.59 28.29
C VAL A 22 6.27 -14.31 27.64
N ALA A 23 6.26 -13.50 26.61
CA ALA A 23 5.13 -13.43 25.71
C ALA A 23 5.28 -14.60 24.73
N GLY A 24 4.24 -15.41 24.59
CA GLY A 24 4.16 -16.42 23.53
C GLY A 24 4.43 -15.81 22.14
N PRO A 25 4.56 -16.61 21.09
CA PRO A 25 4.98 -16.15 19.77
C PRO A 25 4.06 -15.01 19.31
N SER A 26 4.58 -13.78 19.33
CA SER A 26 3.88 -12.60 18.83
C SER A 26 3.86 -12.66 17.30
N ARG A 27 2.71 -12.32 16.70
CA ARG A 27 2.58 -12.24 15.25
C ARG A 27 3.33 -11.02 14.73
N HIS A 28 3.88 -11.13 13.53
CA HIS A 28 4.58 -10.02 12.90
C HIS A 28 3.63 -8.82 12.70
N PRO A 29 4.02 -7.56 13.03
CA PRO A 29 3.14 -6.40 12.94
C PRO A 29 2.47 -6.21 11.56
N VAL A 30 3.21 -6.47 10.47
CA VAL A 30 2.65 -6.40 9.11
C VAL A 30 1.54 -7.45 8.89
N THR A 31 1.67 -8.64 9.49
CA THR A 31 0.64 -9.68 9.42
C THR A 31 -0.62 -9.26 10.19
N VAL A 32 -0.43 -8.66 11.38
CA VAL A 32 -1.55 -8.13 12.17
C VAL A 32 -2.28 -7.04 11.40
N ALA A 33 -1.55 -6.06 10.86
CA ALA A 33 -2.15 -5.01 10.06
C ALA A 33 -2.86 -5.53 8.79
N ALA A 34 -2.31 -6.57 8.15
CA ALA A 34 -2.97 -7.21 7.00
C ALA A 34 -4.30 -7.83 7.38
N ASP A 35 -4.37 -8.51 8.55
CA ASP A 35 -5.62 -9.11 9.04
C ASP A 35 -6.64 -8.06 9.46
N GLU A 36 -6.22 -6.94 10.05
CA GLU A 36 -7.11 -5.82 10.39
C GLU A 36 -7.71 -5.21 9.12
N VAL A 37 -6.90 -4.98 8.08
CA VAL A 37 -7.36 -4.50 6.77
C VAL A 37 -8.30 -5.51 6.12
N ASP A 38 -7.99 -6.82 6.18
CA ASP A 38 -8.87 -7.87 5.66
C ASP A 38 -10.21 -7.89 6.39
N ALA A 39 -10.20 -7.82 7.72
CA ALA A 39 -11.41 -7.76 8.53
C ALA A 39 -12.28 -6.56 8.16
N PHE A 40 -11.69 -5.36 8.04
CA PHE A 40 -12.40 -4.16 7.61
C PHE A 40 -13.09 -4.37 6.25
N PHE A 41 -12.35 -4.80 5.23
CA PHE A 41 -12.92 -5.01 3.90
C PHE A 41 -13.95 -6.15 3.87
N THR A 42 -13.77 -7.17 4.70
CA THR A 42 -14.74 -8.26 4.84
C THR A 42 -16.09 -7.74 5.34
N THR A 43 -16.13 -6.80 6.30
CA THR A 43 -17.39 -6.17 6.76
C THR A 43 -18.10 -5.42 5.64
N LEU A 44 -17.38 -4.91 4.67
CA LEU A 44 -17.91 -4.25 3.47
C LEU A 44 -18.26 -5.24 2.35
N GLY A 45 -18.15 -6.56 2.60
CA GLY A 45 -18.48 -7.62 1.65
C GLY A 45 -17.42 -7.88 0.58
N PHE A 46 -16.19 -7.42 0.77
CA PHE A 46 -15.08 -7.82 -0.07
C PHE A 46 -14.64 -9.25 0.26
N ARG A 47 -14.19 -9.98 -0.77
CA ARG A 47 -13.67 -11.34 -0.63
C ARG A 47 -12.17 -11.35 -0.90
N ALA A 48 -11.42 -11.91 0.05
CA ALA A 48 -9.99 -12.10 -0.09
C ALA A 48 -9.67 -13.19 -1.13
N HIS A 49 -8.70 -12.93 -1.99
CA HIS A 49 -8.22 -13.85 -3.01
C HIS A 49 -6.71 -14.00 -2.91
N GLN A 50 -6.27 -15.24 -2.87
CA GLN A 50 -4.84 -15.54 -2.99
C GLN A 50 -4.39 -15.44 -4.45
N THR A 51 -3.25 -14.81 -4.65
CA THR A 51 -2.66 -14.55 -5.96
C THR A 51 -1.14 -14.79 -5.90
N PRO A 52 -0.53 -15.20 -7.02
CA PRO A 52 0.90 -15.44 -7.05
C PRO A 52 1.70 -14.14 -6.88
N GLU A 53 2.88 -14.26 -6.30
CA GLU A 53 3.87 -13.17 -6.24
C GLU A 53 4.69 -13.08 -7.54
N ILE A 54 4.86 -14.22 -8.22
CA ILE A 54 5.51 -14.30 -9.53
C ILE A 54 4.44 -14.09 -10.59
N GLU A 55 4.57 -12.99 -11.30
CA GLU A 55 3.62 -12.50 -12.31
C GLU A 55 4.25 -12.47 -13.71
N ASP A 56 3.43 -12.20 -14.70
CA ASP A 56 3.86 -11.94 -16.07
C ASP A 56 3.78 -10.44 -16.41
N ALA A 57 4.45 -10.06 -17.47
CA ALA A 57 4.42 -8.67 -17.94
C ALA A 57 3.04 -8.24 -18.43
N LEU A 58 2.22 -9.18 -18.91
CA LEU A 58 0.86 -8.91 -19.38
C LEU A 58 0.01 -8.31 -18.25
N HIS A 59 -0.07 -8.98 -17.07
CA HIS A 59 -0.88 -8.50 -15.94
C HIS A 59 -0.24 -7.32 -15.23
N THR A 60 1.11 -7.29 -15.15
CA THR A 60 1.81 -6.24 -14.40
C THR A 60 1.89 -4.92 -15.15
N PHE A 61 1.93 -4.97 -16.48
CA PHE A 61 2.19 -3.77 -17.30
C PHE A 61 1.20 -3.59 -18.43
N ASP A 62 1.02 -4.60 -19.33
CA ASP A 62 0.34 -4.39 -20.60
C ASP A 62 -1.15 -4.10 -20.40
N LEU A 63 -1.85 -4.91 -19.60
CA LEU A 63 -3.27 -4.71 -19.29
C LEU A 63 -3.53 -3.42 -18.49
N LEU A 64 -2.51 -2.89 -17.82
CA LEU A 64 -2.56 -1.62 -17.10
C LEU A 64 -2.19 -0.42 -17.97
N GLY A 65 -1.93 -0.63 -19.25
CA GLY A 65 -1.58 0.44 -20.18
C GLY A 65 -0.23 1.10 -19.88
N VAL A 66 0.67 0.41 -19.17
CA VAL A 66 2.03 0.91 -18.94
C VAL A 66 2.81 0.84 -20.27
N PRO A 67 3.35 1.96 -20.79
CA PRO A 67 4.08 1.96 -22.06
C PRO A 67 5.28 1.00 -22.06
N ALA A 68 5.63 0.50 -23.25
CA ALA A 68 6.73 -0.46 -23.40
C ALA A 68 8.10 0.11 -22.98
N ASP A 69 8.29 1.40 -23.16
CA ASP A 69 9.50 2.16 -22.80
C ASP A 69 9.47 2.75 -21.39
N HIS A 70 8.40 2.48 -20.62
CA HIS A 70 8.28 3.04 -19.28
C HIS A 70 9.39 2.50 -18.35
N PRO A 71 10.09 3.36 -17.58
CA PRO A 71 11.22 2.96 -16.73
C PRO A 71 10.91 1.80 -15.75
N THR A 72 9.67 1.69 -15.27
CA THR A 72 9.28 0.60 -14.35
C THR A 72 9.45 -0.78 -14.97
N ARG A 73 9.44 -0.93 -16.31
CA ARG A 73 9.66 -2.20 -17.01
C ARG A 73 11.15 -2.61 -17.06
N SER A 74 12.03 -1.67 -16.79
CA SER A 74 13.47 -1.94 -16.82
C SER A 74 13.89 -2.92 -15.71
N PRO A 75 14.83 -3.83 -15.97
CA PRO A 75 15.47 -4.64 -14.93
C PRO A 75 16.15 -3.82 -13.83
N ALA A 76 16.38 -2.52 -14.06
CA ALA A 76 16.86 -1.60 -13.03
C ALA A 76 15.80 -1.31 -11.95
N HIS A 77 14.51 -1.49 -12.25
CA HIS A 77 13.39 -1.19 -11.35
C HIS A 77 12.53 -2.41 -10.99
N THR A 78 12.56 -3.47 -11.81
CA THR A 78 11.75 -4.69 -11.64
C THR A 78 12.65 -5.92 -11.55
N TYR A 79 12.29 -6.87 -10.68
CA TYR A 79 12.97 -8.15 -10.58
C TYR A 79 12.36 -9.14 -11.57
N TYR A 80 13.16 -9.61 -12.52
CA TYR A 80 12.79 -10.62 -13.48
C TYR A 80 13.41 -11.97 -13.13
N ALA A 81 12.63 -13.03 -13.29
CA ALA A 81 13.11 -14.42 -13.26
C ALA A 81 13.75 -14.79 -14.62
N ALA A 82 14.51 -15.88 -14.65
CA ALA A 82 15.20 -16.34 -15.85
C ALA A 82 14.26 -16.71 -17.00
N ASP A 83 13.02 -17.06 -16.72
CA ASP A 83 11.97 -17.39 -17.68
C ASP A 83 11.16 -16.18 -18.19
N GLY A 84 11.57 -14.97 -17.82
CA GLY A 84 10.94 -13.72 -18.21
C GLY A 84 9.73 -13.31 -17.36
N ARG A 85 9.29 -14.15 -16.40
CA ARG A 85 8.34 -13.73 -15.38
C ARG A 85 9.00 -12.74 -14.43
N LEU A 86 8.21 -12.08 -13.59
CA LEU A 86 8.70 -11.06 -12.67
C LEU A 86 8.06 -11.16 -11.28
N LEU A 87 8.72 -10.61 -10.29
CA LEU A 87 8.09 -10.38 -8.99
C LEU A 87 7.16 -9.17 -9.11
N ARG A 88 5.89 -9.33 -8.68
CA ARG A 88 4.87 -8.29 -8.81
C ARG A 88 5.33 -6.98 -8.16
N THR A 89 5.17 -5.87 -8.89
CA THR A 89 5.60 -4.55 -8.44
C THR A 89 4.52 -3.81 -7.64
N HIS A 90 3.30 -4.32 -7.69
CA HIS A 90 2.08 -3.83 -7.01
C HIS A 90 1.01 -4.92 -7.04
N THR A 91 -0.04 -4.75 -6.25
CA THR A 91 -1.16 -5.69 -6.15
C THR A 91 -2.20 -5.53 -7.25
N THR A 92 -2.18 -4.45 -8.03
CA THR A 92 -3.13 -4.20 -9.13
C THR A 92 -3.06 -5.28 -10.21
N SER A 93 -1.88 -5.87 -10.48
CA SER A 93 -1.74 -7.04 -11.35
C SER A 93 -2.58 -8.22 -10.86
N SER A 94 -2.58 -8.43 -9.55
CA SER A 94 -3.38 -9.46 -8.89
C SER A 94 -4.88 -9.18 -8.98
N VAL A 95 -5.31 -7.93 -8.83
CA VAL A 95 -6.70 -7.52 -9.06
C VAL A 95 -7.13 -7.88 -10.47
N LEU A 96 -6.36 -7.51 -11.49
CA LEU A 96 -6.68 -7.84 -12.89
C LEU A 96 -6.75 -9.35 -13.11
N ARG A 97 -5.84 -10.11 -12.53
CA ARG A 97 -5.85 -11.57 -12.60
C ARG A 97 -7.13 -12.18 -12.02
N VAL A 98 -7.60 -11.67 -10.88
CA VAL A 98 -8.84 -12.13 -10.25
C VAL A 98 -10.06 -11.72 -11.08
N LEU A 99 -10.11 -10.48 -11.56
CA LEU A 99 -11.20 -10.00 -12.41
C LEU A 99 -11.35 -10.84 -13.69
N ARG A 100 -10.26 -11.22 -14.33
CA ARG A 100 -10.23 -12.01 -15.57
C ARG A 100 -10.63 -13.48 -15.40
N ARG A 101 -10.64 -14.01 -14.15
CA ARG A 101 -11.13 -15.39 -13.92
C ARG A 101 -12.62 -15.54 -14.13
N GLU A 102 -13.39 -14.47 -13.92
CA GLU A 102 -14.85 -14.46 -14.03
C GLU A 102 -15.28 -13.20 -14.80
N PRO A 103 -15.02 -13.14 -16.13
CA PRO A 103 -15.39 -11.99 -16.94
C PRO A 103 -16.92 -11.85 -17.00
N GLY A 104 -17.41 -10.62 -17.06
CA GLY A 104 -18.83 -10.32 -17.20
C GLY A 104 -19.64 -10.32 -15.90
N ALA A 105 -19.06 -10.61 -14.76
CA ALA A 105 -19.77 -10.50 -13.49
C ALA A 105 -20.05 -9.02 -13.14
N ALA A 106 -21.36 -8.67 -13.06
CA ALA A 106 -21.83 -7.28 -12.95
C ALA A 106 -21.51 -6.61 -11.61
N ARG A 107 -21.31 -7.40 -10.54
CA ARG A 107 -20.98 -6.89 -9.20
C ARG A 107 -19.92 -7.75 -8.57
N ARG A 108 -18.80 -7.13 -8.18
CA ARG A 108 -17.69 -7.82 -7.52
C ARG A 108 -17.06 -6.91 -6.48
N ARG A 109 -16.65 -7.51 -5.38
CA ARG A 109 -15.82 -6.89 -4.35
C ARG A 109 -14.67 -7.83 -4.04
N ILE A 110 -13.47 -7.43 -4.43
CA ILE A 110 -12.26 -8.24 -4.43
C ILE A 110 -11.27 -7.59 -3.49
N LEU A 111 -10.64 -8.39 -2.64
CA LEU A 111 -9.48 -8.00 -1.86
C LEU A 111 -8.31 -8.91 -2.24
N VAL A 112 -7.16 -8.32 -2.50
CA VAL A 112 -5.88 -9.02 -2.70
C VAL A 112 -4.81 -8.37 -1.84
N GLY A 113 -3.79 -9.12 -1.46
CA GLY A 113 -2.72 -8.57 -0.63
C GLY A 113 -1.46 -9.40 -0.66
N GLY A 114 -0.44 -8.86 0.00
CA GLY A 114 0.84 -9.51 0.24
C GLY A 114 2.04 -8.72 -0.27
N PRO A 115 3.22 -9.34 -0.32
CA PRO A 115 4.47 -8.67 -0.67
C PRO A 115 4.48 -8.21 -2.14
N CYS A 116 5.08 -7.03 -2.34
CA CYS A 116 5.39 -6.43 -3.63
C CYS A 116 6.88 -6.10 -3.67
N TYR A 117 7.46 -6.05 -4.86
CA TYR A 117 8.90 -5.99 -5.04
C TYR A 117 9.30 -4.91 -6.02
N ARG A 118 10.26 -4.08 -5.64
CA ARG A 118 10.83 -3.04 -6.51
C ARG A 118 12.33 -2.96 -6.32
N ARG A 119 13.07 -2.89 -7.41
CA ARG A 119 14.50 -2.58 -7.33
C ARG A 119 14.65 -1.10 -7.03
N THR A 120 14.97 -0.78 -5.80
CA THR A 120 15.19 0.58 -5.31
C THR A 120 16.31 0.56 -4.28
N THR A 121 16.97 1.66 -4.07
CA THR A 121 17.88 1.81 -2.93
C THR A 121 17.06 1.84 -1.65
N PRO A 122 17.28 0.90 -0.72
CA PRO A 122 16.57 0.89 0.55
C PRO A 122 16.81 2.16 1.36
N GLY A 123 15.76 2.67 1.98
CA GLY A 123 15.81 3.86 2.82
C GLY A 123 14.57 3.96 3.70
N PRO A 124 14.47 5.01 4.51
CA PRO A 124 13.37 5.18 5.46
C PRO A 124 11.96 5.18 4.85
N ARG A 125 11.85 5.46 3.54
CA ARG A 125 10.58 5.61 2.81
C ARG A 125 10.32 4.52 1.79
N PHE A 126 11.36 3.84 1.34
CA PHE A 126 11.32 2.87 0.25
C PHE A 126 12.19 1.67 0.61
N VAL A 127 11.68 0.51 0.31
CA VAL A 127 12.34 -0.77 0.53
C VAL A 127 12.15 -1.66 -0.70
N THR A 128 12.99 -2.65 -0.86
CA THR A 128 12.95 -3.54 -2.03
C THR A 128 11.76 -4.50 -2.00
N GLN A 129 11.31 -4.88 -0.80
CA GLN A 129 10.11 -5.66 -0.55
C GLN A 129 9.22 -4.89 0.43
N PHE A 130 7.94 -4.76 0.13
CA PHE A 130 6.94 -4.10 0.97
C PHE A 130 5.60 -4.78 0.78
N HIS A 131 4.63 -4.53 1.67
CA HIS A 131 3.33 -5.15 1.61
C HIS A 131 2.25 -4.15 1.20
N GLN A 132 1.38 -4.59 0.28
CA GLN A 132 0.18 -3.86 -0.11
C GLN A 132 -1.05 -4.74 0.09
N MET A 133 -2.14 -4.10 0.51
CA MET A 133 -3.50 -4.63 0.37
C MET A 133 -4.24 -3.76 -0.64
N GLU A 134 -5.00 -4.37 -1.54
CA GLU A 134 -5.75 -3.66 -2.57
C GLU A 134 -7.15 -4.23 -2.71
N ALA A 135 -8.12 -3.37 -2.51
CA ALA A 135 -9.53 -3.65 -2.70
C ALA A 135 -9.99 -3.11 -4.05
N ALA A 136 -10.73 -3.91 -4.81
CA ALA A 136 -11.35 -3.49 -6.06
C ALA A 136 -12.85 -3.80 -6.04
N ALA A 137 -13.64 -2.83 -6.49
CA ALA A 137 -15.09 -2.97 -6.62
C ALA A 137 -15.50 -2.81 -8.09
N VAL A 138 -16.46 -3.64 -8.53
CA VAL A 138 -17.10 -3.56 -9.84
C VAL A 138 -18.60 -3.42 -9.65
N GLY A 139 -19.22 -2.52 -10.39
CA GLY A 139 -20.67 -2.35 -10.37
C GLY A 139 -21.12 -1.14 -11.18
N PRO A 140 -22.40 -1.06 -11.57
CA PRO A 140 -22.95 0.10 -12.28
C PRO A 140 -23.01 1.36 -11.40
N GLU A 141 -23.09 1.18 -10.08
CA GLU A 141 -23.15 2.26 -9.09
C GLU A 141 -21.79 2.62 -8.48
N VAL A 142 -20.74 1.86 -8.80
CA VAL A 142 -19.39 2.06 -8.24
C VAL A 142 -18.71 3.24 -8.93
N GLY A 143 -18.09 4.11 -8.13
CA GLY A 143 -17.43 5.31 -8.66
C GLY A 143 -16.33 5.87 -7.78
N LEU A 144 -15.81 7.04 -8.17
CA LEU A 144 -14.77 7.72 -7.43
C LEU A 144 -15.18 8.04 -5.97
N PRO A 145 -16.42 8.53 -5.69
CA PRO A 145 -16.83 8.80 -4.31
C PRO A 145 -16.76 7.56 -3.41
N ASP A 146 -17.13 6.37 -3.94
CA ASP A 146 -17.08 5.12 -3.18
C ASP A 146 -15.64 4.75 -2.84
N ALA A 147 -14.72 4.88 -3.81
CA ALA A 147 -13.31 4.60 -3.59
C ALA A 147 -12.69 5.56 -2.57
N ILE A 148 -13.01 6.86 -2.64
CA ILE A 148 -12.53 7.86 -1.67
C ILE A 148 -13.14 7.59 -0.29
N GLY A 149 -14.46 7.39 -0.19
CA GLY A 149 -15.15 7.11 1.07
C GLY A 149 -14.62 5.85 1.74
N THR A 150 -14.43 4.77 0.98
CA THR A 150 -13.82 3.52 1.49
C THR A 150 -12.39 3.74 1.98
N SER A 151 -11.60 4.59 1.29
CA SER A 151 -10.23 4.90 1.71
C SER A 151 -10.19 5.66 3.02
N LEU A 152 -11.06 6.64 3.20
CA LEU A 152 -11.16 7.43 4.43
C LEU A 152 -11.64 6.56 5.59
N ALA A 153 -12.69 5.77 5.39
CA ALA A 153 -13.19 4.84 6.41
C ALA A 153 -12.15 3.79 6.82
N LEU A 154 -11.32 3.31 5.87
CA LEU A 154 -10.19 2.44 6.21
C LEU A 154 -9.18 3.15 7.10
N LEU A 155 -8.86 4.40 6.81
CA LEU A 155 -7.89 5.15 7.60
C LEU A 155 -8.45 5.50 8.99
N ASP A 156 -9.74 5.84 9.09
CA ASP A 156 -10.42 6.05 10.39
C ASP A 156 -10.35 4.78 11.25
N GLU A 157 -10.64 3.61 10.67
CA GLU A 157 -10.53 2.31 11.35
C GLU A 157 -9.09 2.01 11.81
N MET A 158 -8.10 2.30 10.95
CA MET A 158 -6.71 1.93 11.20
C MET A 158 -5.97 2.91 12.12
N LEU A 159 -6.32 4.20 12.10
CA LEU A 159 -5.58 5.28 12.78
C LEU A 159 -6.40 6.03 13.82
N GLY A 160 -7.73 5.81 13.89
CA GLY A 160 -8.68 6.61 14.66
C GLY A 160 -9.12 7.88 13.93
N ASP A 161 -10.22 8.48 14.37
CA ASP A 161 -10.93 9.57 13.65
C ASP A 161 -10.14 10.88 13.58
N ASP A 162 -9.17 11.08 14.46
CA ASP A 162 -8.40 12.34 14.59
C ASP A 162 -7.12 12.38 13.74
N HIS A 163 -6.89 11.40 12.85
CA HIS A 163 -5.63 11.30 12.10
C HIS A 163 -5.42 12.43 11.09
N GLY A 164 -6.47 13.10 10.65
CA GLY A 164 -6.45 14.04 9.53
C GLY A 164 -6.18 13.36 8.19
N ALA A 165 -6.64 13.96 7.12
CA ALA A 165 -6.40 13.43 5.77
C ALA A 165 -6.34 14.56 4.73
N ARG A 166 -5.54 14.36 3.71
CA ARG A 166 -5.45 15.23 2.53
C ARG A 166 -5.62 14.42 1.26
N LEU A 167 -6.68 14.72 0.52
CA LEU A 167 -6.92 14.13 -0.80
C LEU A 167 -6.14 14.91 -1.86
N ARG A 168 -5.44 14.19 -2.73
CA ARG A 168 -4.75 14.73 -3.91
C ARG A 168 -5.10 13.94 -5.16
N SER A 169 -5.13 14.62 -6.31
CA SER A 169 -5.18 13.91 -7.59
C SER A 169 -3.89 13.11 -7.83
N ARG A 170 -4.04 11.95 -8.48
CA ARG A 170 -2.94 11.07 -8.85
C ARG A 170 -3.09 10.63 -10.30
N ALA A 171 -2.07 10.88 -11.12
CA ALA A 171 -2.02 10.34 -12.47
C ALA A 171 -1.35 8.97 -12.46
N LEU A 172 -2.07 7.95 -12.91
CA LEU A 172 -1.57 6.59 -13.14
C LEU A 172 -2.13 6.10 -14.48
N PRO A 173 -1.39 5.28 -15.25
CA PRO A 173 -1.82 4.86 -16.59
C PRO A 173 -3.16 4.12 -16.57
N TYR A 174 -3.48 3.43 -15.50
CA TYR A 174 -4.61 2.51 -15.38
C TYR A 174 -5.85 3.09 -14.70
N VAL A 175 -5.78 4.28 -14.08
CA VAL A 175 -6.92 4.93 -13.42
C VAL A 175 -7.12 6.36 -13.91
N SER A 176 -8.38 6.73 -14.14
CA SER A 176 -8.80 8.10 -14.48
C SER A 176 -10.28 8.27 -14.13
N PRO A 177 -10.65 9.12 -13.15
CA PRO A 177 -9.79 9.88 -12.25
C PRO A 177 -9.06 8.99 -11.24
N GLY A 178 -7.83 9.39 -10.88
CA GLY A 178 -7.04 8.76 -9.83
C GLY A 178 -6.78 9.73 -8.67
N PHE A 179 -6.59 9.17 -7.49
CA PHE A 179 -6.35 9.94 -6.26
C PHE A 179 -5.32 9.25 -5.35
N CYS A 180 -4.84 9.99 -4.37
CA CYS A 180 -4.17 9.45 -3.20
C CYS A 180 -4.63 10.18 -1.93
N VAL A 181 -4.57 9.49 -0.80
CA VAL A 181 -4.81 10.04 0.52
C VAL A 181 -3.50 10.07 1.28
N ASP A 182 -3.11 11.28 1.64
CA ASP A 182 -1.97 11.53 2.52
C ASP A 182 -2.49 11.81 3.93
N VAL A 183 -1.79 11.31 4.93
CA VAL A 183 -2.02 11.65 6.34
C VAL A 183 -0.87 12.47 6.88
N PRO A 184 -1.07 13.32 7.91
CA PRO A 184 0.01 13.99 8.62
C PRO A 184 1.04 12.96 9.11
N CYS A 185 2.31 13.29 9.00
CA CYS A 185 3.41 12.41 9.44
C CYS A 185 3.42 12.23 10.98
N ALA A 186 2.93 13.22 11.71
CA ALA A 186 2.67 13.17 13.14
C ALA A 186 1.48 14.07 13.47
N PRO A 187 0.67 13.74 14.49
CA PRO A 187 -0.52 14.51 14.88
C PRO A 187 -0.22 15.98 15.22
N SER A 188 0.92 16.24 15.85
CA SER A 188 1.38 17.60 16.22
C SER A 188 2.12 18.34 15.11
N GLY A 189 2.14 17.79 13.90
CA GLY A 189 2.98 18.26 12.80
C GLY A 189 4.38 17.63 12.82
N CYS A 190 5.06 17.72 11.69
CA CYS A 190 6.41 17.18 11.51
C CYS A 190 7.26 18.20 10.75
N ASP A 191 8.32 18.69 11.39
CA ASP A 191 9.25 19.67 10.82
C ASP A 191 10.19 19.09 9.74
N GLY A 192 9.88 17.86 9.30
CA GLY A 192 10.61 17.18 8.25
C GLY A 192 11.43 15.99 8.76
N CYS A 193 10.81 14.82 8.81
CA CYS A 193 11.50 13.56 9.09
C CYS A 193 11.85 12.81 7.80
N THR A 194 12.62 11.74 7.95
CA THR A 194 13.03 10.89 6.83
C THR A 194 11.86 10.15 6.16
N LEU A 195 10.81 9.81 6.90
CA LEU A 195 9.60 9.15 6.36
C LEU A 195 8.82 10.07 5.43
N CYS A 196 8.50 11.28 5.85
CA CYS A 196 7.77 12.24 5.01
C CYS A 196 8.68 12.98 4.01
N GLY A 197 10.02 12.95 4.21
CA GLY A 197 11.00 13.65 3.39
C GLY A 197 10.78 15.15 3.36
N GLY A 198 10.49 15.75 4.52
CA GLY A 198 10.28 17.18 4.69
C GLY A 198 8.91 17.70 4.28
N ARG A 199 7.97 16.83 3.87
CA ARG A 199 6.66 17.26 3.37
C ARG A 199 5.56 17.37 4.43
N GLY A 200 5.80 16.88 5.63
CA GLY A 200 4.82 16.82 6.72
C GLY A 200 3.70 15.80 6.53
N PHE A 201 3.64 15.12 5.38
CA PHE A 201 2.60 14.17 5.02
C PHE A 201 3.17 12.89 4.41
N VAL A 202 2.49 11.78 4.64
CA VAL A 202 2.82 10.45 4.09
C VAL A 202 1.63 9.93 3.27
N GLU A 203 1.88 9.53 2.03
CA GLU A 203 0.90 8.87 1.19
C GLU A 203 0.68 7.44 1.71
N LEU A 204 -0.52 7.13 2.19
CA LEU A 204 -0.91 5.81 2.69
C LEU A 204 -1.75 5.04 1.68
N VAL A 205 -2.70 5.71 1.04
CA VAL A 205 -3.65 5.10 0.12
C VAL A 205 -3.52 5.73 -1.25
N SER A 206 -3.63 4.93 -2.29
CA SER A 206 -3.81 5.39 -3.66
C SER A 206 -4.85 4.55 -4.37
N GLY A 207 -5.61 5.18 -5.28
CA GLY A 207 -6.67 4.49 -5.98
C GLY A 207 -7.28 5.31 -7.11
N GLY A 208 -8.41 4.85 -7.61
CA GLY A 208 -9.15 5.54 -8.66
C GLY A 208 -10.11 4.65 -9.39
N VAL A 209 -10.69 5.21 -10.44
CA VAL A 209 -11.57 4.50 -11.39
C VAL A 209 -10.69 3.93 -12.50
N PHE A 210 -10.77 2.64 -12.77
CA PHE A 210 -10.05 2.05 -13.89
C PHE A 210 -10.48 2.71 -15.20
N THR A 211 -9.52 3.00 -16.07
CA THR A 211 -9.82 3.50 -17.40
C THR A 211 -10.69 2.49 -18.18
N ALA A 212 -11.48 2.96 -19.13
CA ALA A 212 -12.32 2.08 -19.94
C ALA A 212 -11.53 0.98 -20.65
N ALA A 213 -10.27 1.25 -21.03
CA ALA A 213 -9.40 0.27 -21.65
C ALA A 213 -9.02 -0.85 -20.67
N VAL A 214 -8.63 -0.48 -19.45
CA VAL A 214 -8.26 -1.43 -18.39
C VAL A 214 -9.48 -2.21 -17.90
N ALA A 215 -10.62 -1.56 -17.72
CA ALA A 215 -11.86 -2.21 -17.31
C ALA A 215 -12.29 -3.28 -18.34
N ARG A 216 -12.28 -2.97 -19.64
CA ARG A 216 -12.55 -3.97 -20.70
C ARG A 216 -11.54 -5.10 -20.70
N ALA A 217 -10.23 -4.79 -20.59
CA ALA A 217 -9.18 -5.79 -20.55
C ALA A 217 -9.30 -6.72 -19.31
N ALA A 218 -9.85 -6.21 -18.22
CA ALA A 218 -10.15 -6.96 -17.01
C ALA A 218 -11.46 -7.77 -17.10
N GLY A 219 -12.26 -7.62 -18.16
CA GLY A 219 -13.54 -8.30 -18.34
C GLY A 219 -14.69 -7.67 -17.54
N VAL A 220 -14.59 -6.39 -17.19
CA VAL A 220 -15.69 -5.63 -16.60
C VAL A 220 -16.79 -5.44 -17.64
N PRO A 221 -18.06 -5.78 -17.35
CA PRO A 221 -19.14 -5.69 -18.32
C PRO A 221 -19.51 -4.25 -18.66
N ASP A 222 -20.07 -4.05 -19.84
CA ASP A 222 -20.58 -2.75 -20.27
C ASP A 222 -21.63 -2.23 -19.27
N GLY A 223 -21.63 -0.93 -19.05
CA GLY A 223 -22.50 -0.30 -18.06
C GLY A 223 -22.03 -0.42 -16.60
N SER A 224 -20.93 -1.13 -16.33
CA SER A 224 -20.30 -1.17 -15.02
C SER A 224 -18.99 -0.39 -14.99
N THR A 225 -18.67 0.14 -13.82
CA THR A 225 -17.40 0.79 -13.50
C THR A 225 -16.58 -0.12 -12.59
N ALA A 226 -15.27 0.02 -12.60
CA ALA A 226 -14.39 -0.63 -11.65
C ALA A 226 -13.50 0.40 -10.95
N THR A 227 -13.36 0.26 -9.64
CA THR A 227 -12.47 1.08 -8.81
C THR A 227 -11.44 0.21 -8.11
N SER A 228 -10.34 0.81 -7.72
CA SER A 228 -9.32 0.17 -6.89
C SER A 228 -8.80 1.13 -5.84
N VAL A 229 -8.47 0.58 -4.67
CA VAL A 229 -7.91 1.27 -3.50
C VAL A 229 -6.80 0.41 -2.94
N ALA A 230 -5.57 0.91 -2.96
CA ALA A 230 -4.39 0.22 -2.46
C ALA A 230 -3.80 0.95 -1.24
N VAL A 231 -3.49 0.21 -0.17
CA VAL A 231 -2.85 0.70 1.06
C VAL A 231 -1.48 0.06 1.25
N SER A 232 -0.49 0.85 1.69
CA SER A 232 0.85 0.37 2.05
C SER A 232 0.91 0.08 3.55
N LEU A 233 1.16 -1.18 3.92
CA LEU A 233 1.10 -1.62 5.32
C LEU A 233 2.25 -1.07 6.16
N GLU A 234 3.49 -1.07 5.66
CA GLU A 234 4.63 -0.54 6.41
C GLU A 234 4.51 0.95 6.67
N ARG A 235 3.96 1.72 5.72
CA ARG A 235 3.72 3.16 5.93
C ARG A 235 2.60 3.41 6.92
N LEU A 236 1.52 2.63 6.82
CA LEU A 236 0.41 2.66 7.79
C LEU A 236 0.92 2.41 9.21
N LEU A 237 1.70 1.35 9.38
CA LEU A 237 2.30 1.00 10.66
C LEU A 237 3.28 2.07 11.15
N ALA A 238 4.12 2.64 10.26
CA ALA A 238 5.03 3.72 10.64
C ALA A 238 4.28 4.95 11.19
N ILE A 239 3.16 5.32 10.58
CA ILE A 239 2.29 6.39 11.10
C ILE A 239 1.68 5.99 12.43
N ARG A 240 1.09 4.79 12.54
CA ARG A 240 0.45 4.28 13.76
C ARG A 240 1.40 4.26 14.97
N HIS A 241 2.65 3.88 14.75
CA HIS A 241 3.68 3.79 15.79
C HIS A 241 4.57 5.05 15.92
N GLY A 242 4.30 6.11 15.17
CA GLY A 242 5.07 7.35 15.22
C GLY A 242 6.53 7.21 14.75
N LEU A 243 6.80 6.28 13.83
CA LEU A 243 8.15 5.99 13.34
C LEU A 243 8.50 6.87 12.14
N ALA A 244 9.75 7.31 12.08
CA ALA A 244 10.30 8.07 10.94
C ALA A 244 10.90 7.17 9.85
N ASP A 245 10.73 5.85 9.95
CA ASP A 245 11.38 4.86 9.10
C ASP A 245 10.54 3.58 9.03
N ILE A 246 10.36 3.01 7.82
CA ILE A 246 9.61 1.75 7.61
C ILE A 246 10.48 0.50 7.75
N ARG A 247 11.80 0.62 7.76
CA ARG A 247 12.73 -0.53 7.79
C ARG A 247 12.64 -1.39 9.06
N PRO A 248 12.27 -0.87 10.24
CA PRO A 248 12.06 -1.71 11.43
C PRO A 248 11.07 -2.85 11.21
N PHE A 249 10.04 -2.67 10.37
CA PHE A 249 9.08 -3.73 10.03
C PHE A 249 9.65 -4.84 9.13
N LEU A 250 10.86 -4.69 8.63
CA LEU A 250 11.58 -5.68 7.82
C LEU A 250 12.76 -6.30 8.59
N SER A 251 12.89 -5.97 9.88
CA SER A 251 13.95 -6.51 10.72
C SER A 251 13.74 -8.01 10.95
N PRO A 252 14.78 -8.83 10.84
CA PRO A 252 14.71 -10.23 11.26
C PRO A 252 14.80 -10.39 12.79
N ASP A 253 15.04 -9.31 13.54
CA ASP A 253 15.16 -9.35 14.99
C ASP A 253 13.77 -9.34 15.65
N PRO A 254 13.35 -10.45 16.29
CA PRO A 254 12.05 -10.56 16.95
C PRO A 254 11.89 -9.60 18.13
N HIS A 255 12.98 -9.22 18.81
CA HIS A 255 12.91 -8.25 19.90
C HIS A 255 12.60 -6.84 19.39
N ALA A 256 13.22 -6.45 18.26
CA ALA A 256 12.89 -5.18 17.61
C ALA A 256 11.43 -5.14 17.14
N LEU A 257 10.92 -6.26 16.63
CA LEU A 257 9.52 -6.37 16.18
C LEU A 257 8.53 -6.42 17.34
N ALA A 258 8.87 -7.09 18.44
CA ALA A 258 8.02 -7.16 19.65
C ALA A 258 7.83 -5.78 20.31
N ALA A 259 8.78 -4.86 20.15
CA ALA A 259 8.66 -3.49 20.61
C ALA A 259 7.68 -2.64 19.75
N LEU A 260 7.20 -3.18 18.62
CA LEU A 260 6.29 -2.55 17.66
C LEU A 260 4.91 -3.25 17.63
N ALA A 261 4.71 -4.27 18.47
CA ALA A 261 3.47 -5.06 18.54
C ALA A 261 2.46 -4.49 19.55
#